data_a11f1d6ec3499f0469cb111204166971
#
_entry.id   a11f1d6ec3499f0469cb111204166971
#
_cell.length_a   1.000
_cell.length_b   1.000
_cell.length_c   1.000
_cell.angle_alpha   90.00
_cell.angle_beta   90.00
_cell.angle_gamma   90.00
#
_symmetry.space_group_name_H-M   'P 1'
#
loop_
_entity.id
_entity.type
_entity.pdbx_description
1 polymer ?
#
loop_
_entity_poly.entity_id
_entity_poly.type
_entity_poly.pdbx_seq_one_letter_code
_entity_poly.pdbx_strand_id
1 'polypeptide(L)'
;SKIINKKHKRCPRWRNNYMKLAKILGSVGVVSAAALALAACGQSGSSNNQGAKDAKKFPDSTPKKATKQGGTVSVALETDTPFTGIFSDELSTTEVDSSVAAPGEESLFDTDDYYRINNKGAATMKLDRKAKTVTITVKKGVKWSDGKQVNAKDLEYPYEILANKKTQAQRYDSTLESIQGMKEYHEGKAKTISGIEMPNGEDGRKVVLHFKEMKPGMLQSGNGYFLESAEPYHYLKDVPFDKLLSDDKVRKQPLFFGPYKVQKVVRGQSVTYVPNEHYWRGKPNLDKVTMEVIGTNSVSQAIKSHKFDVTGVLNAQWNNVKDTKGVNFIGKIPLSYNYLGFKVGKFDKKTGKNVEDKNAKMNNVSLRKAMAYAMNIDAVAKRYGNGLSFRINTLIPAQFGDFSDKSIKGYPYNLKKANELLDKAGYKKKKGEKYRRQPNGKKLTINVAVRNTQPNAEKIWTNYLQQWQKIGLDAKFVGGRPMEFNSWVQDVQADSPKIDVFEGGWSLSSEPSPMDLYSEGAPYNFARFVSPTQSKLLTNIDSTKAFNHKYRAQAFDKWQQWMYDNAYVVPTTNSWSVTAVNNKVTGWSLKPSANLWYDVGFTK
;
A
#
# COMPACT_ATOMS: atom_id res chain seq x y z
N SER A 1 2.46 38.53 -41.72
CA SER A 1 2.17 37.41 -40.86
C SER A 1 3.40 37.04 -40.03
N LYS A 2 3.37 37.34 -38.74
CA LYS A 2 4.39 36.96 -37.79
C LYS A 2 3.79 35.92 -36.86
N ILE A 3 4.32 34.70 -36.93
CA ILE A 3 4.01 33.59 -36.01
C ILE A 3 4.86 33.79 -34.76
N ILE A 4 4.21 34.01 -33.62
CA ILE A 4 4.86 34.14 -32.32
C ILE A 4 4.91 32.76 -31.70
N ASN A 5 6.13 32.21 -31.63
CA ASN A 5 6.46 30.98 -30.89
C ASN A 5 6.50 31.27 -29.38
N LYS A 6 5.47 30.88 -28.64
CA LYS A 6 5.52 30.82 -27.17
C LYS A 6 6.12 29.51 -26.72
N LYS A 7 7.37 29.56 -26.29
CA LYS A 7 8.02 28.47 -25.54
C LYS A 7 7.35 28.27 -24.19
N HIS A 8 6.60 27.20 -24.03
CA HIS A 8 6.17 26.72 -22.71
C HIS A 8 7.37 26.15 -21.96
N LYS A 9 7.80 26.84 -20.93
CA LYS A 9 8.72 26.31 -19.94
C LYS A 9 8.00 25.20 -19.15
N ARG A 10 8.35 23.96 -19.42
CA ARG A 10 7.88 22.78 -18.67
C ARG A 10 8.54 22.77 -17.31
N CYS A 11 7.76 22.74 -16.26
CA CYS A 11 8.21 22.60 -14.89
C CYS A 11 8.39 21.08 -14.57
N PRO A 12 9.62 20.57 -14.33
CA PRO A 12 9.89 19.12 -14.29
C PRO A 12 9.40 18.41 -13.02
N ARG A 13 9.07 19.13 -11.95
CA ARG A 13 8.73 18.55 -10.64
C ARG A 13 7.33 17.94 -10.52
N TRP A 14 6.41 18.29 -11.39
CA TRP A 14 5.00 17.89 -11.26
C TRP A 14 4.67 16.49 -11.76
N ARG A 15 5.41 16.01 -12.76
CA ARG A 15 5.10 14.74 -13.42
C ARG A 15 5.38 13.52 -12.53
N ASN A 16 6.42 13.60 -11.68
CA ASN A 16 6.80 12.50 -10.79
C ASN A 16 5.84 12.34 -9.60
N ASN A 17 5.26 13.45 -9.08
CA ASN A 17 4.32 13.39 -7.97
C ASN A 17 2.94 12.86 -8.39
N TYR A 18 2.50 13.16 -9.60
CA TYR A 18 1.26 12.59 -10.14
C TYR A 18 1.31 11.07 -10.30
N MET A 19 2.45 10.55 -10.74
CA MET A 19 2.61 9.11 -10.93
C MET A 19 2.75 8.34 -9.61
N LYS A 20 3.33 8.95 -8.57
CA LYS A 20 3.33 8.37 -7.21
C LYS A 20 1.92 8.30 -6.63
N LEU A 21 1.15 9.36 -6.80
CA LEU A 21 -0.24 9.41 -6.36
C LEU A 21 -1.08 8.36 -7.08
N ALA A 22 -0.92 8.24 -8.40
CA ALA A 22 -1.61 7.21 -9.19
C ALA A 22 -1.22 5.79 -8.78
N LYS A 23 0.04 5.54 -8.37
CA LYS A 23 0.48 4.23 -7.88
C LYS A 23 -0.06 3.89 -6.49
N ILE A 24 0.01 4.85 -5.58
CA ILE A 24 -0.51 4.67 -4.21
C ILE A 24 -2.04 4.52 -4.24
N LEU A 25 -2.70 5.25 -5.12
CA LEU A 25 -4.16 5.24 -5.24
C LEU A 25 -4.68 4.17 -6.23
N GLY A 26 -3.89 3.78 -7.22
CA GLY A 26 -4.23 2.73 -8.19
C GLY A 26 -4.25 1.32 -7.60
N SER A 27 -3.38 1.04 -6.61
CA SER A 27 -3.41 -0.24 -5.89
C SER A 27 -4.62 -0.40 -4.98
N VAL A 28 -5.29 0.68 -4.59
CA VAL A 28 -6.56 0.62 -3.85
C VAL A 28 -7.76 0.32 -4.76
N GLY A 29 -7.64 0.59 -6.06
CA GLY A 29 -8.72 0.36 -7.03
C GLY A 29 -8.96 -1.10 -7.41
N VAL A 30 -8.02 -1.99 -7.14
CA VAL A 30 -8.11 -3.41 -7.58
C VAL A 30 -8.72 -4.33 -6.51
N VAL A 31 -8.89 -3.88 -5.27
CA VAL A 31 -9.29 -4.77 -4.15
C VAL A 31 -10.75 -4.63 -3.73
N SER A 32 -11.56 -3.83 -4.39
CA SER A 32 -12.94 -3.62 -3.91
C SER A 32 -13.98 -3.51 -5.01
N ALA A 33 -14.27 -4.59 -5.69
CA ALA A 33 -15.54 -4.71 -6.37
C ALA A 33 -16.44 -5.64 -5.58
N ALA A 34 -17.39 -5.09 -4.83
CA ALA A 34 -18.44 -5.90 -4.25
C ALA A 34 -19.77 -5.18 -4.14
N ALA A 35 -20.75 -5.81 -4.65
CA ALA A 35 -22.12 -5.34 -4.71
C ALA A 35 -23.10 -6.13 -3.82
N LEU A 36 -24.01 -5.38 -3.21
CA LEU A 36 -25.48 -5.53 -3.00
C LEU A 36 -26.02 -6.70 -2.14
N ALA A 37 -26.95 -6.51 -1.31
CA ALA A 37 -28.23 -5.85 -1.18
C ALA A 37 -28.83 -5.94 0.25
N LEU A 38 -29.54 -4.94 0.57
CA LEU A 38 -30.75 -4.65 1.38
C LEU A 38 -31.31 -5.63 2.42
N ALA A 39 -31.47 -5.20 3.64
CA ALA A 39 -32.69 -4.80 4.31
C ALA A 39 -32.51 -4.55 5.80
N ALA A 40 -33.32 -3.65 6.27
CA ALA A 40 -33.34 -2.93 7.53
C ALA A 40 -33.50 -3.78 8.78
N CYS A 41 -33.06 -3.24 9.87
CA CYS A 41 -33.69 -2.99 11.16
C CYS A 41 -32.68 -3.06 12.30
N GLY A 42 -32.76 -2.05 13.12
CA GLY A 42 -31.86 -1.73 14.18
C GLY A 42 -31.80 -2.75 15.30
N GLN A 43 -30.69 -2.68 15.96
CA GLN A 43 -30.62 -2.81 17.41
C GLN A 43 -29.25 -2.36 17.91
N SER A 44 -29.28 -1.47 18.86
CA SER A 44 -28.14 -1.06 19.67
C SER A 44 -27.58 -2.27 20.42
N GLY A 45 -26.30 -2.53 20.32
CA GLY A 45 -25.66 -3.59 21.07
C GLY A 45 -24.17 -3.57 20.96
N SER A 46 -23.54 -3.06 22.01
CA SER A 46 -22.16 -3.28 22.48
C SER A 46 -21.03 -3.25 21.45
N SER A 47 -20.32 -2.15 21.51
CA SER A 47 -18.95 -2.01 21.08
C SER A 47 -18.08 -3.05 21.79
N ASN A 48 -17.50 -4.00 21.08
CA ASN A 48 -16.27 -4.65 21.53
C ASN A 48 -15.55 -5.31 20.35
N ASN A 49 -14.37 -4.82 20.05
CA ASN A 49 -13.30 -5.51 19.30
C ASN A 49 -13.73 -6.32 18.06
N GLN A 50 -14.60 -5.77 17.23
CA GLN A 50 -14.98 -6.42 15.97
C GLN A 50 -13.74 -6.65 15.09
N GLY A 51 -12.85 -5.65 14.98
CA GLY A 51 -11.60 -5.78 14.24
C GLY A 51 -10.69 -6.90 14.75
N ALA A 52 -10.68 -7.18 16.07
CA ALA A 52 -9.88 -8.27 16.63
C ALA A 52 -10.55 -9.65 16.44
N LYS A 53 -11.87 -9.71 16.36
CA LYS A 53 -12.61 -10.93 16.01
C LYS A 53 -12.51 -11.23 14.51
N ASP A 54 -12.57 -10.20 13.67
CA ASP A 54 -12.46 -10.34 12.22
C ASP A 54 -11.01 -10.63 11.78
N ALA A 55 -10.00 -10.23 12.57
CA ALA A 55 -8.59 -10.51 12.32
C ALA A 55 -8.23 -12.01 12.34
N LYS A 56 -9.14 -12.90 12.78
CA LYS A 56 -8.97 -14.35 12.81
C LYS A 56 -9.94 -15.09 11.89
N LYS A 57 -10.64 -14.40 11.01
CA LYS A 57 -11.69 -14.97 10.17
C LYS A 57 -11.18 -16.00 9.17
N PHE A 58 -9.99 -15.78 8.61
CA PHE A 58 -9.35 -16.68 7.67
C PHE A 58 -7.98 -17.11 8.18
N PRO A 59 -7.57 -18.36 7.95
CA PRO A 59 -6.16 -18.72 8.12
C PRO A 59 -5.34 -17.98 7.04
N ASP A 60 -4.11 -17.65 7.37
CA ASP A 60 -3.18 -17.01 6.45
C ASP A 60 -2.40 -18.00 5.58
N SER A 61 -2.58 -19.30 5.83
CA SER A 61 -1.86 -20.37 5.16
C SER A 61 -2.75 -21.60 4.99
N THR A 62 -2.49 -22.36 3.95
CA THR A 62 -3.12 -23.68 3.76
C THR A 62 -2.73 -24.65 4.86
N PRO A 63 -3.56 -25.68 5.16
CA PRO A 63 -3.17 -26.71 6.11
C PRO A 63 -1.83 -27.35 5.73
N LYS A 64 -0.95 -27.48 6.71
CA LYS A 64 0.37 -28.09 6.51
C LYS A 64 0.23 -29.59 6.34
N LYS A 65 0.61 -30.10 5.18
CA LYS A 65 0.57 -31.52 4.82
C LYS A 65 1.90 -31.97 4.24
N ALA A 66 2.12 -33.27 4.23
CA ALA A 66 3.29 -33.84 3.56
C ALA A 66 3.29 -33.50 2.06
N THR A 67 4.42 -33.03 1.56
CA THR A 67 4.57 -32.58 0.19
C THR A 67 5.22 -33.66 -0.66
N LYS A 68 4.67 -33.89 -1.86
CA LYS A 68 5.33 -34.69 -2.90
C LYS A 68 6.16 -33.79 -3.81
N GLN A 69 7.17 -34.35 -4.43
CA GLN A 69 7.95 -33.67 -5.49
C GLN A 69 7.18 -33.73 -6.82
N GLY A 70 7.27 -32.63 -7.58
CA GLY A 70 6.72 -32.53 -8.92
C GLY A 70 5.33 -31.92 -9.00
N GLY A 71 4.83 -31.87 -10.21
CA GLY A 71 3.55 -31.28 -10.54
C GLY A 71 3.61 -29.84 -11.04
N THR A 72 2.51 -29.39 -11.64
CA THR A 72 2.33 -28.04 -12.14
C THR A 72 1.27 -27.33 -11.32
N VAL A 73 1.62 -26.21 -10.71
CA VAL A 73 0.65 -25.31 -10.07
C VAL A 73 0.22 -24.25 -11.10
N SER A 74 -1.07 -24.09 -11.26
CA SER A 74 -1.69 -23.06 -12.08
C SER A 74 -2.24 -21.93 -11.22
N VAL A 75 -1.87 -20.70 -11.55
CA VAL A 75 -2.25 -19.49 -10.81
C VAL A 75 -3.00 -18.55 -11.75
N ALA A 76 -4.18 -18.10 -11.33
CA ALA A 76 -4.93 -17.08 -12.03
C ALA A 76 -4.43 -15.67 -11.66
N LEU A 77 -4.37 -14.81 -12.66
CA LEU A 77 -4.15 -13.36 -12.52
C LEU A 77 -5.47 -12.66 -12.86
N GLU A 78 -6.18 -12.21 -11.84
CA GLU A 78 -7.52 -11.64 -11.99
C GLU A 78 -7.42 -10.17 -12.42
N THR A 79 -7.45 -9.92 -13.72
CA THR A 79 -7.36 -8.56 -14.27
C THR A 79 -8.10 -8.45 -15.60
N ASP A 80 -8.72 -7.30 -15.85
CA ASP A 80 -9.37 -6.98 -17.12
C ASP A 80 -8.40 -6.34 -18.12
N THR A 81 -7.16 -6.09 -17.71
CA THR A 81 -6.10 -5.55 -18.56
C THR A 81 -4.94 -6.52 -18.67
N PRO A 82 -4.31 -6.66 -19.84
CA PRO A 82 -3.08 -7.43 -19.99
C PRO A 82 -1.98 -6.89 -19.06
N PHE A 83 -1.12 -7.76 -18.54
CA PHE A 83 0.07 -7.31 -17.83
C PHE A 83 1.09 -6.73 -18.81
N THR A 84 1.94 -5.79 -18.32
CA THR A 84 2.96 -5.14 -19.16
C THR A 84 4.13 -6.08 -19.44
N GLY A 85 4.48 -6.94 -18.47
CA GLY A 85 5.58 -7.91 -18.59
C GLY A 85 6.95 -7.27 -18.46
N ILE A 86 7.13 -6.47 -17.41
CA ILE A 86 8.41 -5.87 -17.05
C ILE A 86 8.98 -6.67 -15.88
N PHE A 87 9.98 -7.51 -16.16
CA PHE A 87 10.61 -8.38 -15.18
C PHE A 87 11.85 -7.70 -14.57
N SER A 88 11.62 -6.55 -13.97
CA SER A 88 12.60 -5.78 -13.20
C SER A 88 11.84 -5.03 -12.11
N ASP A 89 12.22 -5.23 -10.86
CA ASP A 89 11.55 -4.56 -9.73
C ASP A 89 11.66 -3.03 -9.84
N GLU A 90 12.80 -2.52 -10.28
CA GLU A 90 13.06 -1.09 -10.42
C GLU A 90 12.23 -0.43 -11.53
N LEU A 91 11.93 -1.16 -12.59
CA LEU A 91 11.22 -0.67 -13.77
C LEU A 91 9.73 -1.00 -13.76
N SER A 92 9.32 -1.99 -12.99
CA SER A 92 7.90 -2.39 -12.86
C SER A 92 7.06 -1.28 -12.27
N THR A 93 5.84 -1.12 -12.80
CA THR A 93 4.93 -0.04 -12.43
C THR A 93 3.58 -0.51 -11.94
N THR A 94 3.28 -1.82 -12.04
CA THR A 94 1.97 -2.38 -11.69
C THR A 94 2.10 -3.56 -10.73
N GLU A 95 1.09 -3.74 -9.91
CA GLU A 95 1.00 -4.90 -9.00
C GLU A 95 0.87 -6.22 -9.78
N VAL A 96 0.22 -6.20 -10.93
CA VAL A 96 0.09 -7.38 -11.79
C VAL A 96 1.44 -7.83 -12.31
N ASP A 97 2.31 -6.90 -12.74
CA ASP A 97 3.67 -7.23 -13.18
C ASP A 97 4.50 -7.81 -12.03
N SER A 98 4.38 -7.26 -10.83
CA SER A 98 5.05 -7.81 -9.64
C SER A 98 4.55 -9.22 -9.30
N SER A 99 3.25 -9.45 -9.40
CA SER A 99 2.66 -10.78 -9.17
C SER A 99 3.14 -11.81 -10.20
N VAL A 100 3.21 -11.41 -11.47
CA VAL A 100 3.70 -12.25 -12.57
C VAL A 100 5.16 -12.62 -12.42
N ALA A 101 5.98 -11.72 -11.88
CA ALA A 101 7.42 -11.95 -11.68
C ALA A 101 7.75 -12.76 -10.41
N ALA A 102 6.82 -12.85 -9.47
CA ALA A 102 7.06 -13.36 -8.12
C ALA A 102 7.69 -14.77 -8.05
N PRO A 103 7.37 -15.75 -8.90
CA PRO A 103 8.01 -17.07 -8.83
C PRO A 103 9.51 -17.06 -9.10
N GLY A 104 9.99 -16.10 -9.88
CA GLY A 104 11.40 -15.95 -10.21
C GLY A 104 12.15 -14.97 -9.33
N GLU A 105 11.49 -13.95 -8.87
CA GLU A 105 12.05 -12.94 -7.99
C GLU A 105 12.25 -13.45 -6.56
N GLU A 106 13.26 -12.93 -5.90
CA GLU A 106 13.51 -13.15 -4.48
C GLU A 106 14.03 -11.86 -3.85
N SER A 107 13.54 -11.52 -2.68
CA SER A 107 14.12 -10.45 -1.88
C SER A 107 15.50 -10.85 -1.36
N LEU A 108 16.41 -9.90 -1.24
CA LEU A 108 17.68 -10.10 -0.56
C LEU A 108 17.50 -10.49 0.90
N PHE A 109 16.40 -10.07 1.53
CA PHE A 109 16.14 -10.25 2.96
C PHE A 109 14.87 -11.04 3.19
N ASP A 110 14.94 -11.95 4.15
CA ASP A 110 13.76 -12.50 4.81
C ASP A 110 13.29 -11.54 5.91
N THR A 111 12.03 -11.67 6.30
CA THR A 111 11.45 -10.91 7.39
C THR A 111 10.76 -11.82 8.41
N ASP A 112 10.43 -11.27 9.58
CA ASP A 112 9.45 -11.87 10.44
C ASP A 112 8.00 -11.53 9.97
N ASP A 113 6.99 -11.99 10.71
CA ASP A 113 5.59 -11.74 10.36
C ASP A 113 5.15 -10.27 10.50
N TYR A 114 6.01 -9.42 11.03
CA TYR A 114 5.81 -7.97 11.19
C TYR A 114 6.70 -7.14 10.26
N TYR A 115 7.21 -7.78 9.18
CA TYR A 115 8.06 -7.16 8.15
C TYR A 115 9.43 -6.68 8.65
N ARG A 116 9.87 -7.11 9.83
CA ARG A 116 11.22 -6.77 10.31
C ARG A 116 12.26 -7.63 9.61
N ILE A 117 13.30 -7.00 9.07
CA ILE A 117 14.38 -7.69 8.35
C ILE A 117 15.15 -8.59 9.32
N ASN A 118 15.41 -9.81 8.89
CA ASN A 118 16.30 -10.76 9.55
C ASN A 118 17.42 -11.22 8.58
N ASN A 119 18.41 -11.93 9.09
CA ASN A 119 19.57 -12.38 8.30
C ASN A 119 19.42 -13.82 7.76
N LYS A 120 18.19 -14.30 7.57
CA LYS A 120 17.92 -15.66 7.06
C LYS A 120 17.76 -15.71 5.54
N GLY A 121 17.59 -14.56 4.88
CA GLY A 121 17.45 -14.44 3.42
C GLY A 121 18.74 -14.65 2.63
N ALA A 122 18.71 -14.30 1.36
CA ALA A 122 19.82 -14.41 0.43
C ALA A 122 21.02 -13.51 0.80
N ALA A 123 20.75 -12.43 1.52
CA ALA A 123 21.76 -11.51 2.03
C ALA A 123 21.55 -11.22 3.52
N THR A 124 22.63 -10.71 4.12
CA THR A 124 22.60 -10.18 5.48
C THR A 124 22.70 -8.66 5.46
N MET A 125 22.13 -8.01 6.45
CA MET A 125 22.17 -6.57 6.65
C MET A 125 22.78 -6.26 8.02
N LYS A 126 23.78 -5.39 8.03
CA LYS A 126 24.39 -4.85 9.26
C LYS A 126 24.29 -3.33 9.25
N LEU A 127 23.60 -2.78 10.22
CA LEU A 127 23.41 -1.35 10.39
C LEU A 127 24.39 -0.83 11.45
N ASP A 128 25.14 0.23 11.11
CA ASP A 128 26.02 0.95 12.03
C ASP A 128 25.58 2.42 12.13
N ARG A 129 24.98 2.78 13.25
CA ARG A 129 24.47 4.14 13.46
C ARG A 129 25.57 5.18 13.58
N LYS A 130 26.72 4.81 14.17
CA LYS A 130 27.84 5.74 14.38
C LYS A 130 28.52 6.06 13.06
N ALA A 131 28.79 5.02 12.26
CA ALA A 131 29.37 5.18 10.94
C ALA A 131 28.36 5.68 9.89
N LYS A 132 27.07 5.66 10.20
CA LYS A 132 25.96 5.97 9.29
C LYS A 132 25.96 5.09 8.05
N THR A 133 26.12 3.79 8.24
CA THR A 133 26.21 2.82 7.16
C THR A 133 25.22 1.67 7.32
N VAL A 134 24.82 1.13 6.19
CA VAL A 134 24.22 -0.20 6.08
C VAL A 134 25.12 -1.04 5.18
N THR A 135 25.61 -2.15 5.72
CA THR A 135 26.40 -3.12 4.98
C THR A 135 25.52 -4.29 4.57
N ILE A 136 25.42 -4.55 3.27
CA ILE A 136 24.67 -5.67 2.70
C ILE A 136 25.68 -6.66 2.13
N THR A 137 25.59 -7.91 2.58
CA THR A 137 26.47 -9.00 2.11
C THR A 137 25.61 -10.12 1.55
N VAL A 138 25.69 -10.37 0.25
CA VAL A 138 25.04 -11.53 -0.35
C VAL A 138 25.77 -12.81 0.05
N LYS A 139 25.05 -13.87 0.36
CA LYS A 139 25.63 -15.14 0.81
C LYS A 139 26.34 -15.85 -0.35
N LYS A 140 27.41 -16.55 -0.01
CA LYS A 140 28.08 -17.45 -0.97
C LYS A 140 27.11 -18.53 -1.41
N GLY A 141 27.05 -18.79 -2.71
CA GLY A 141 26.15 -19.78 -3.29
C GLY A 141 24.80 -19.23 -3.75
N VAL A 142 24.50 -17.94 -3.49
CA VAL A 142 23.35 -17.26 -4.10
C VAL A 142 23.71 -16.96 -5.55
N LYS A 143 23.04 -17.63 -6.49
CA LYS A 143 23.36 -17.60 -7.91
C LYS A 143 22.17 -17.19 -8.76
N TRP A 144 22.43 -16.46 -9.82
CA TRP A 144 21.51 -16.28 -10.91
C TRP A 144 21.16 -17.61 -11.58
N SER A 145 20.08 -17.66 -12.32
CA SER A 145 19.62 -18.87 -13.02
C SER A 145 20.58 -19.36 -14.13
N ASP A 146 21.57 -18.55 -14.51
CA ASP A 146 22.66 -18.96 -15.39
C ASP A 146 23.90 -19.54 -14.64
N GLY A 147 23.80 -19.68 -13.32
CA GLY A 147 24.84 -20.26 -12.46
C GLY A 147 25.89 -19.29 -11.94
N LYS A 148 25.85 -18.01 -12.32
CA LYS A 148 26.79 -17.01 -11.83
C LYS A 148 26.40 -16.51 -10.43
N GLN A 149 27.43 -16.36 -9.56
CA GLN A 149 27.25 -15.82 -8.22
C GLN A 149 26.68 -14.39 -8.29
N VAL A 150 25.66 -14.11 -7.50
CA VAL A 150 25.20 -12.73 -7.25
C VAL A 150 26.33 -11.99 -6.52
N ASN A 151 26.77 -10.86 -7.05
CA ASN A 151 27.94 -10.12 -6.57
C ASN A 151 27.61 -8.67 -6.16
N ALA A 152 28.63 -7.94 -5.71
CA ALA A 152 28.47 -6.56 -5.23
C ALA A 152 27.92 -5.63 -6.32
N LYS A 153 28.36 -5.78 -7.57
CA LYS A 153 27.85 -4.96 -8.67
C LYS A 153 26.37 -5.22 -8.95
N ASP A 154 25.92 -6.47 -8.79
CA ASP A 154 24.49 -6.81 -8.93
C ASP A 154 23.64 -6.19 -7.82
N LEU A 155 24.21 -5.95 -6.63
CA LEU A 155 23.54 -5.24 -5.53
C LEU A 155 23.51 -3.73 -5.75
N GLU A 156 24.52 -3.16 -6.39
CA GLU A 156 24.63 -1.72 -6.65
C GLU A 156 23.83 -1.29 -7.90
N TYR A 157 23.79 -2.11 -8.93
CA TYR A 157 23.22 -1.78 -10.23
C TYR A 157 21.74 -1.38 -10.21
N PRO A 158 20.86 -1.97 -9.36
CA PRO A 158 19.49 -1.49 -9.19
C PRO A 158 19.39 -0.01 -8.83
N TYR A 159 20.31 0.52 -8.06
CA TYR A 159 20.34 1.94 -7.69
C TYR A 159 20.65 2.82 -8.91
N GLU A 160 21.55 2.41 -9.78
CA GLU A 160 21.82 3.09 -11.04
C GLU A 160 20.60 3.05 -11.96
N ILE A 161 19.97 1.88 -12.12
CA ILE A 161 18.74 1.73 -12.93
C ILE A 161 17.66 2.67 -12.45
N LEU A 162 17.41 2.69 -11.15
CA LEU A 162 16.33 3.49 -10.55
C LEU A 162 16.61 4.99 -10.61
N ALA A 163 17.85 5.41 -10.40
CA ALA A 163 18.26 6.80 -10.32
C ALA A 163 18.62 7.44 -11.67
N ASN A 164 19.03 6.66 -12.66
CA ASN A 164 19.37 7.19 -13.97
C ASN A 164 18.10 7.62 -14.73
N LYS A 165 18.03 8.90 -15.10
CA LYS A 165 16.84 9.46 -15.78
C LYS A 165 16.56 8.82 -17.14
N LYS A 166 17.56 8.25 -17.80
CA LYS A 166 17.39 7.59 -19.10
C LYS A 166 16.57 6.32 -19.03
N THR A 167 16.53 5.63 -17.87
CA THR A 167 15.73 4.43 -17.68
C THR A 167 14.24 4.72 -17.63
N GLN A 168 13.85 5.97 -17.36
CA GLN A 168 12.46 6.41 -17.14
C GLN A 168 11.78 5.66 -15.97
N ALA A 169 12.56 5.13 -15.03
CA ALA A 169 12.05 4.50 -13.83
C ALA A 169 11.16 5.47 -13.04
N GLN A 170 9.99 4.98 -12.62
CA GLN A 170 8.98 5.83 -11.99
C GLN A 170 9.04 5.80 -10.46
N ARG A 171 9.83 4.90 -9.89
CA ARG A 171 9.87 4.64 -8.44
C ARG A 171 10.97 5.39 -7.70
N TYR A 172 11.80 6.17 -8.41
CA TYR A 172 12.79 7.03 -7.77
C TYR A 172 12.12 8.12 -6.93
N ASP A 173 12.58 8.29 -5.72
CA ASP A 173 12.09 9.34 -4.83
C ASP A 173 13.15 9.90 -3.88
N SER A 174 12.80 10.97 -3.16
CA SER A 174 13.69 11.68 -2.27
C SER A 174 14.18 10.86 -1.06
N THR A 175 13.51 9.76 -0.72
CA THR A 175 13.95 8.87 0.36
C THR A 175 15.29 8.21 0.02
N LEU A 176 15.48 7.82 -1.24
CA LEU A 176 16.78 7.31 -1.74
C LEU A 176 17.89 8.34 -1.66
N GLU A 177 17.56 9.62 -1.71
CA GLU A 177 18.55 10.70 -1.60
C GLU A 177 19.20 10.81 -0.22
N SER A 178 18.74 10.01 0.75
CA SER A 178 19.43 9.81 2.02
C SER A 178 20.77 9.10 1.86
N ILE A 179 20.97 8.34 0.79
CA ILE A 179 22.29 7.81 0.37
C ILE A 179 23.14 8.95 -0.17
N GLN A 180 24.37 9.09 0.35
CA GLN A 180 25.29 10.12 -0.11
C GLN A 180 25.58 9.96 -1.62
N GLY A 181 25.56 11.06 -2.36
CA GLY A 181 25.81 11.10 -3.79
C GLY A 181 24.68 10.62 -4.70
N MET A 182 23.58 10.13 -4.15
CA MET A 182 22.42 9.65 -4.93
C MET A 182 21.78 10.77 -5.74
N LYS A 183 21.53 11.92 -5.12
CA LYS A 183 20.93 13.08 -5.79
C LYS A 183 21.81 13.60 -6.93
N GLU A 184 23.09 13.70 -6.71
CA GLU A 184 24.07 14.16 -7.69
C GLU A 184 24.11 13.23 -8.91
N TYR A 185 24.08 11.92 -8.69
CA TYR A 185 23.97 10.94 -9.77
C TYR A 185 22.64 11.08 -10.53
N HIS A 186 21.53 11.17 -9.83
CA HIS A 186 20.19 11.34 -10.42
C HIS A 186 20.09 12.61 -11.27
N GLU A 187 20.72 13.70 -10.84
CA GLU A 187 20.74 14.98 -11.56
C GLU A 187 21.74 15.00 -12.73
N GLY A 188 22.52 13.94 -12.92
CA GLY A 188 23.55 13.84 -13.94
C GLY A 188 24.83 14.60 -13.64
N LYS A 189 25.02 15.04 -12.39
CA LYS A 189 26.19 15.78 -11.92
C LYS A 189 27.37 14.88 -11.55
N ALA A 190 27.10 13.59 -11.34
CA ALA A 190 28.09 12.59 -11.04
C ALA A 190 27.85 11.35 -11.92
N LYS A 191 28.93 10.64 -12.25
CA LYS A 191 28.88 9.40 -13.06
C LYS A 191 28.64 8.15 -12.22
N THR A 192 28.86 8.24 -10.92
CA THR A 192 28.71 7.16 -9.95
C THR A 192 27.96 7.66 -8.70
N ILE A 193 27.43 6.72 -7.92
CA ILE A 193 26.79 7.03 -6.64
C ILE A 193 27.87 6.90 -5.56
N SER A 194 28.42 8.02 -5.10
CA SER A 194 29.59 8.04 -4.21
C SER A 194 29.34 7.35 -2.87
N GLY A 195 28.12 7.34 -2.38
CA GLY A 195 27.72 6.71 -1.12
C GLY A 195 27.57 5.18 -1.19
N ILE A 196 27.75 4.56 -2.35
CA ILE A 196 27.73 3.10 -2.49
C ILE A 196 29.14 2.61 -2.73
N GLU A 197 29.70 1.91 -1.74
CA GLU A 197 31.05 1.38 -1.76
C GLU A 197 31.02 -0.14 -1.96
N MET A 198 31.91 -0.64 -2.77
CA MET A 198 32.14 -2.08 -2.96
C MET A 198 33.57 -2.40 -2.47
N PRO A 199 33.77 -2.65 -1.16
CA PRO A 199 35.08 -2.70 -0.55
C PRO A 199 35.97 -3.86 -1.05
N ASN A 200 35.33 -4.90 -1.59
CA ASN A 200 36.03 -6.07 -2.16
C ASN A 200 35.90 -6.11 -3.69
N GLY A 201 35.63 -4.96 -4.32
CA GLY A 201 35.43 -4.85 -5.77
C GLY A 201 34.03 -5.29 -6.23
N GLU A 202 33.76 -5.11 -7.52
CA GLU A 202 32.47 -5.44 -8.16
C GLU A 202 32.14 -6.93 -8.08
N ASP A 203 33.14 -7.80 -8.16
CA ASP A 203 33.02 -9.26 -8.08
C ASP A 203 32.94 -9.79 -6.64
N GLY A 204 33.12 -8.91 -5.65
CA GLY A 204 32.90 -9.23 -4.25
C GLY A 204 31.43 -9.51 -3.95
N ARG A 205 31.10 -9.67 -2.67
CA ARG A 205 29.72 -9.97 -2.23
C ARG A 205 29.15 -8.91 -1.29
N LYS A 206 29.84 -7.77 -1.14
CA LYS A 206 29.53 -6.77 -0.14
C LYS A 206 29.37 -5.39 -0.76
N VAL A 207 28.31 -4.67 -0.36
CA VAL A 207 28.18 -3.24 -0.56
C VAL A 207 28.04 -2.55 0.79
N VAL A 208 28.60 -1.35 0.91
CA VAL A 208 28.43 -0.48 2.06
C VAL A 208 27.72 0.78 1.58
N LEU A 209 26.54 1.02 2.12
CA LEU A 209 25.73 2.20 1.83
C LEU A 209 26.02 3.27 2.90
N HIS A 210 26.48 4.43 2.48
CA HIS A 210 26.76 5.58 3.35
C HIS A 210 25.56 6.55 3.31
N PHE A 211 24.98 6.79 4.46
CA PHE A 211 23.78 7.63 4.61
C PHE A 211 24.12 8.99 5.20
N LYS A 212 23.29 9.98 4.85
CA LYS A 212 23.32 11.31 5.51
C LYS A 212 22.79 11.22 6.93
N GLU A 213 21.77 10.36 7.14
CA GLU A 213 21.10 10.16 8.41
C GLU A 213 20.59 8.73 8.52
N MET A 214 20.62 8.18 9.74
CA MET A 214 20.10 6.84 10.02
C MET A 214 18.69 6.94 10.60
N LYS A 215 17.80 6.07 10.12
CA LYS A 215 16.39 6.02 10.52
C LYS A 215 16.00 4.64 11.04
N PRO A 216 15.18 4.54 12.10
CA PRO A 216 14.74 3.25 12.64
C PRO A 216 13.93 2.42 11.63
N GLY A 217 13.26 3.06 10.67
CA GLY A 217 12.61 2.37 9.54
C GLY A 217 13.53 1.52 8.69
N MET A 218 14.85 1.74 8.74
CA MET A 218 15.86 0.91 8.05
C MET A 218 15.90 -0.55 8.54
N LEU A 219 15.34 -0.83 9.71
CA LEU A 219 15.20 -2.19 10.23
C LEU A 219 13.99 -2.94 9.65
N GLN A 220 13.15 -2.25 8.91
CA GLN A 220 11.90 -2.75 8.36
C GLN A 220 12.02 -2.95 6.84
N SER A 221 11.44 -4.03 6.32
CA SER A 221 11.27 -4.21 4.87
C SER A 221 10.38 -3.11 4.29
N GLY A 222 10.61 -2.76 3.04
CA GLY A 222 9.84 -1.73 2.34
C GLY A 222 10.13 -0.30 2.82
N ASN A 223 11.28 -0.08 3.47
CA ASN A 223 11.62 1.21 4.06
C ASN A 223 11.93 2.31 3.02
N GLY A 224 12.34 1.96 1.81
CA GLY A 224 12.66 2.92 0.75
C GLY A 224 14.01 3.63 0.89
N TYR A 225 14.73 3.45 1.98
CA TYR A 225 16.08 4.01 2.17
C TYR A 225 17.13 3.23 1.40
N PHE A 226 16.96 1.93 1.27
CA PHE A 226 17.79 1.03 0.45
C PHE A 226 16.90 -0.03 -0.22
N LEU A 227 17.46 -0.65 -1.27
CA LEU A 227 16.75 -1.63 -2.08
C LEU A 227 16.96 -3.05 -1.53
N GLU A 228 15.96 -3.89 -1.74
CA GLU A 228 15.94 -5.29 -1.33
C GLU A 228 16.05 -6.25 -2.53
N SER A 229 16.42 -5.71 -3.68
CA SER A 229 16.56 -6.39 -4.97
C SER A 229 18.00 -6.38 -5.47
N ALA A 230 18.28 -7.26 -6.40
CA ALA A 230 19.51 -7.28 -7.19
C ALA A 230 19.17 -7.36 -8.69
N GLU A 231 20.06 -6.89 -9.54
CA GLU A 231 19.93 -6.98 -10.99
C GLU A 231 21.19 -7.59 -11.60
N PRO A 232 21.08 -8.50 -12.59
CA PRO A 232 22.22 -9.21 -13.13
C PRO A 232 23.06 -8.32 -14.05
N TYR A 233 24.00 -7.59 -13.48
CA TYR A 233 24.83 -6.65 -14.22
C TYR A 233 25.56 -7.30 -15.39
N HIS A 234 26.15 -8.49 -15.21
CA HIS A 234 26.83 -9.21 -16.29
C HIS A 234 25.93 -9.48 -17.51
N TYR A 235 24.64 -9.60 -17.29
CA TYR A 235 23.66 -9.88 -18.33
C TYR A 235 23.10 -8.59 -18.98
N LEU A 236 22.95 -7.54 -18.20
CA LEU A 236 22.29 -6.29 -18.61
C LEU A 236 23.27 -5.17 -19.00
N LYS A 237 24.56 -5.26 -18.66
CA LYS A 237 25.52 -4.17 -18.78
C LYS A 237 25.66 -3.58 -20.20
N ASP A 238 25.45 -4.38 -21.23
CA ASP A 238 25.57 -3.95 -22.62
C ASP A 238 24.24 -3.36 -23.18
N VAL A 239 23.17 -3.40 -22.39
CA VAL A 239 21.89 -2.75 -22.73
C VAL A 239 21.92 -1.30 -22.23
N PRO A 240 21.82 -0.31 -23.14
CA PRO A 240 21.76 1.09 -22.73
C PRO A 240 20.58 1.35 -21.78
N PHE A 241 20.73 2.25 -20.83
CA PHE A 241 19.68 2.56 -19.86
C PHE A 241 18.33 2.95 -20.51
N ASP A 242 18.37 3.71 -21.61
CA ASP A 242 17.15 4.11 -22.34
C ASP A 242 16.49 2.96 -23.11
N LYS A 243 17.12 1.79 -23.20
CA LYS A 243 16.62 0.57 -23.85
C LYS A 243 16.19 -0.53 -22.89
N LEU A 244 16.55 -0.45 -21.61
CA LEU A 244 16.25 -1.50 -20.62
C LEU A 244 14.76 -1.83 -20.58
N LEU A 245 13.90 -0.82 -20.55
CA LEU A 245 12.44 -0.99 -20.42
C LEU A 245 11.83 -1.79 -21.59
N SER A 246 12.45 -1.80 -22.75
CA SER A 246 11.97 -2.49 -23.95
C SER A 246 12.78 -3.71 -24.37
N ASP A 247 13.91 -3.97 -23.69
CA ASP A 247 14.80 -5.06 -24.06
C ASP A 247 14.23 -6.44 -23.71
N ASP A 248 14.46 -7.42 -24.58
CA ASP A 248 14.00 -8.81 -24.36
C ASP A 248 14.58 -9.44 -23.08
N LYS A 249 15.77 -9.01 -22.64
CA LYS A 249 16.36 -9.43 -21.37
C LYS A 249 15.57 -9.01 -20.14
N VAL A 250 14.72 -7.99 -20.28
CA VAL A 250 13.78 -7.52 -19.24
C VAL A 250 12.36 -8.01 -19.50
N ARG A 251 11.99 -8.20 -20.77
CA ARG A 251 10.60 -8.44 -21.18
C ARG A 251 10.25 -9.90 -21.47
N LYS A 252 11.21 -10.72 -21.85
CA LYS A 252 10.97 -12.10 -22.28
C LYS A 252 11.91 -13.12 -21.64
N GLN A 253 13.15 -12.75 -21.40
CA GLN A 253 14.22 -13.65 -20.96
C GLN A 253 14.97 -13.08 -19.74
N PRO A 254 14.27 -12.71 -18.65
CA PRO A 254 14.94 -12.20 -17.46
C PRO A 254 15.78 -13.27 -16.78
N LEU A 255 16.88 -12.87 -16.13
CA LEU A 255 17.57 -13.69 -15.15
C LEU A 255 17.06 -13.37 -13.75
N PHE A 256 16.76 -14.41 -13.00
CA PHE A 256 16.39 -14.33 -11.59
C PHE A 256 17.33 -15.15 -10.71
N PHE A 257 17.32 -14.91 -9.42
CA PHE A 257 18.01 -15.75 -8.43
C PHE A 257 17.06 -16.43 -7.43
N GLY A 258 15.78 -16.34 -7.67
CA GLY A 258 14.73 -17.02 -6.91
C GLY A 258 14.52 -18.48 -7.33
N PRO A 259 13.48 -19.14 -6.79
CA PRO A 259 13.28 -20.57 -6.94
C PRO A 259 12.95 -21.04 -8.37
N TYR A 260 12.36 -20.17 -9.19
CA TYR A 260 11.98 -20.51 -10.57
C TYR A 260 12.58 -19.55 -11.58
N LYS A 261 12.71 -20.00 -12.81
CA LYS A 261 13.12 -19.21 -13.97
C LYS A 261 12.06 -19.22 -15.05
N VAL A 262 11.96 -18.15 -15.83
CA VAL A 262 11.02 -18.04 -16.94
C VAL A 262 11.37 -19.05 -18.03
N GLN A 263 10.41 -19.87 -18.40
CA GLN A 263 10.48 -20.76 -19.57
C GLN A 263 9.86 -20.10 -20.79
N LYS A 264 8.68 -19.48 -20.64
CA LYS A 264 7.92 -18.88 -21.73
C LYS A 264 7.09 -17.69 -21.24
N VAL A 265 7.06 -16.63 -22.03
CA VAL A 265 6.17 -15.50 -21.88
C VAL A 265 5.25 -15.42 -23.09
N VAL A 266 3.93 -15.45 -22.85
CA VAL A 266 2.93 -15.06 -23.85
C VAL A 266 2.49 -13.65 -23.46
N ARG A 267 2.91 -12.67 -24.24
CA ARG A 267 2.80 -11.25 -23.91
C ARG A 267 1.40 -10.87 -23.43
N GLY A 268 1.35 -10.31 -22.23
CA GLY A 268 0.12 -9.82 -21.59
C GLY A 268 -0.86 -10.91 -21.16
N GLN A 269 -0.58 -12.21 -21.40
CA GLN A 269 -1.53 -13.29 -21.17
C GLN A 269 -1.06 -14.33 -20.16
N SER A 270 0.17 -14.82 -20.28
CA SER A 270 0.66 -15.87 -19.40
C SER A 270 2.17 -15.92 -19.30
N VAL A 271 2.65 -16.48 -18.19
CA VAL A 271 4.06 -16.81 -17.98
C VAL A 271 4.16 -18.24 -17.43
N THR A 272 5.10 -19.00 -17.97
CA THR A 272 5.42 -20.34 -17.51
C THR A 272 6.82 -20.36 -16.91
N TYR A 273 6.91 -20.91 -15.72
CA TYR A 273 8.16 -21.05 -14.96
C TYR A 273 8.52 -22.52 -14.79
N VAL A 274 9.83 -22.77 -14.78
CA VAL A 274 10.45 -24.05 -14.41
C VAL A 274 11.46 -23.85 -13.28
N PRO A 275 11.85 -24.89 -12.51
CA PRO A 275 12.79 -24.72 -11.42
C PRO A 275 14.10 -24.09 -11.87
N ASN A 276 14.63 -23.17 -11.01
CA ASN A 276 15.99 -22.69 -11.12
C ASN A 276 16.91 -23.71 -10.44
N GLU A 277 17.68 -24.44 -11.22
CA GLU A 277 18.60 -25.47 -10.73
C GLU A 277 19.74 -24.92 -9.88
N HIS A 278 19.98 -23.62 -9.93
CA HIS A 278 20.99 -22.91 -9.14
C HIS A 278 20.44 -22.22 -7.90
N TYR A 279 19.16 -22.45 -7.57
CA TYR A 279 18.56 -21.78 -6.42
C TYR A 279 19.25 -22.14 -5.12
N TRP A 280 19.63 -21.13 -4.36
CA TRP A 280 20.52 -21.30 -3.20
C TRP A 280 19.91 -22.09 -2.01
N ARG A 281 18.57 -22.16 -1.89
CA ARG A 281 17.90 -22.98 -0.87
C ARG A 281 17.72 -24.45 -1.30
N GLY A 282 18.04 -24.77 -2.54
CA GLY A 282 17.84 -26.09 -3.11
C GLY A 282 16.67 -26.16 -4.10
N LYS A 283 16.33 -27.36 -4.54
CA LYS A 283 15.26 -27.57 -5.53
C LYS A 283 13.90 -27.25 -4.93
N PRO A 284 13.07 -26.37 -5.54
CA PRO A 284 11.69 -26.19 -5.15
C PRO A 284 10.87 -27.45 -5.46
N ASN A 285 9.67 -27.55 -4.86
CA ASN A 285 8.86 -28.78 -4.94
C ASN A 285 8.20 -29.02 -6.30
N LEU A 286 7.90 -27.96 -7.06
CA LEU A 286 7.12 -28.06 -8.30
C LEU A 286 8.03 -28.21 -9.52
N ASP A 287 7.52 -28.93 -10.55
CA ASP A 287 8.16 -28.97 -11.88
C ASP A 287 7.86 -27.75 -12.72
N LYS A 288 6.72 -27.11 -12.48
CA LYS A 288 6.25 -25.98 -13.28
C LYS A 288 5.27 -25.09 -12.50
N VAL A 289 5.34 -23.80 -12.79
CA VAL A 289 4.33 -22.81 -12.36
C VAL A 289 3.80 -22.13 -13.62
N THR A 290 2.49 -22.10 -13.77
CA THR A 290 1.83 -21.34 -14.85
C THR A 290 1.00 -20.22 -14.25
N MET A 291 1.15 -19.03 -14.79
CA MET A 291 0.37 -17.85 -14.41
C MET A 291 -0.38 -17.34 -15.64
N GLU A 292 -1.69 -17.22 -15.53
CA GLU A 292 -2.56 -16.88 -16.68
C GLU A 292 -3.56 -15.80 -16.28
N VAL A 293 -3.69 -14.78 -17.13
CA VAL A 293 -4.68 -13.71 -16.97
C VAL A 293 -6.08 -14.26 -17.23
N ILE A 294 -7.00 -13.93 -16.31
CA ILE A 294 -8.44 -14.14 -16.50
C ILE A 294 -9.19 -12.83 -16.22
N GLY A 295 -10.26 -12.60 -17.00
CA GLY A 295 -11.15 -11.47 -16.76
C GLY A 295 -11.86 -11.58 -15.42
N THR A 296 -12.11 -10.45 -14.77
CA THR A 296 -12.76 -10.40 -13.45
C THR A 296 -14.13 -11.04 -13.42
N ASN A 297 -14.88 -10.99 -14.54
CA ASN A 297 -16.18 -11.66 -14.68
C ASN A 297 -16.09 -13.19 -14.67
N SER A 298 -14.94 -13.75 -14.96
CA SER A 298 -14.71 -15.21 -15.04
C SER A 298 -14.26 -15.83 -13.72
N VAL A 299 -13.94 -15.04 -12.71
CA VAL A 299 -13.31 -15.52 -11.47
C VAL A 299 -14.20 -16.50 -10.70
N SER A 300 -15.48 -16.18 -10.49
CA SER A 300 -16.40 -17.08 -9.77
C SER A 300 -16.51 -18.45 -10.44
N GLN A 301 -16.65 -18.47 -11.76
CA GLN A 301 -16.75 -19.73 -12.51
C GLN A 301 -15.43 -20.51 -12.50
N ALA A 302 -14.30 -19.82 -12.60
CA ALA A 302 -12.98 -20.44 -12.51
C ALA A 302 -12.74 -21.13 -11.17
N ILE A 303 -13.17 -20.51 -10.05
CA ILE A 303 -13.09 -21.11 -8.71
C ILE A 303 -14.00 -22.34 -8.61
N LYS A 304 -15.26 -22.24 -9.01
CA LYS A 304 -16.25 -23.33 -8.94
C LYS A 304 -15.88 -24.54 -9.79
N SER A 305 -15.28 -24.29 -10.95
CA SER A 305 -14.84 -25.35 -11.89
C SER A 305 -13.43 -25.87 -11.60
N HIS A 306 -12.75 -25.35 -10.58
CA HIS A 306 -11.35 -25.69 -10.29
C HIS A 306 -10.41 -25.51 -11.49
N LYS A 307 -10.65 -24.46 -12.29
CA LYS A 307 -9.84 -24.18 -13.50
C LYS A 307 -8.37 -23.92 -13.15
N PHE A 308 -8.13 -23.28 -12.01
CA PHE A 308 -6.79 -22.98 -11.48
C PHE A 308 -6.62 -23.58 -10.08
N ASP A 309 -5.38 -23.86 -9.73
CA ASP A 309 -5.04 -24.26 -8.36
C ASP A 309 -5.12 -23.10 -7.37
N VAL A 310 -4.81 -21.90 -7.83
CA VAL A 310 -4.85 -20.69 -6.99
C VAL A 310 -5.54 -19.56 -7.74
N THR A 311 -6.53 -18.97 -7.08
CA THR A 311 -7.33 -17.86 -7.64
C THR A 311 -7.63 -16.86 -6.52
N GLY A 312 -7.31 -15.59 -6.71
CA GLY A 312 -7.76 -14.51 -5.83
C GLY A 312 -9.29 -14.34 -5.92
N VAL A 313 -9.93 -14.18 -4.79
CA VAL A 313 -11.39 -13.97 -4.72
C VAL A 313 -11.68 -12.49 -4.78
N LEU A 314 -12.49 -12.06 -5.74
CA LEU A 314 -13.02 -10.70 -5.74
C LEU A 314 -14.08 -10.57 -4.63
N ASN A 315 -13.95 -9.54 -3.80
CA ASN A 315 -14.85 -9.35 -2.64
C ASN A 315 -16.33 -9.37 -3.04
N ALA A 316 -16.67 -8.79 -4.20
CA ALA A 316 -18.02 -8.81 -4.76
C ALA A 316 -18.56 -10.22 -5.03
N GLN A 317 -17.69 -11.16 -5.28
CA GLN A 317 -18.05 -12.52 -5.67
C GLN A 317 -17.92 -13.52 -4.52
N TRP A 318 -17.51 -13.08 -3.33
CA TRP A 318 -17.30 -13.96 -2.18
C TRP A 318 -18.50 -14.84 -1.88
N ASN A 319 -19.69 -14.25 -1.82
CA ASN A 319 -20.93 -14.99 -1.53
C ASN A 319 -21.27 -16.05 -2.59
N ASN A 320 -20.77 -15.89 -3.81
CA ASN A 320 -20.98 -16.85 -4.89
C ASN A 320 -20.06 -18.07 -4.80
N VAL A 321 -18.91 -17.94 -4.13
CA VAL A 321 -17.84 -18.97 -4.14
C VAL A 321 -17.54 -19.56 -2.76
N LYS A 322 -17.93 -18.92 -1.68
CA LYS A 322 -17.55 -19.30 -0.29
C LYS A 322 -17.86 -20.75 0.10
N ASP A 323 -18.84 -21.35 -0.54
CA ASP A 323 -19.28 -22.74 -0.26
C ASP A 323 -18.71 -23.75 -1.25
N THR A 324 -17.78 -23.34 -2.10
CA THR A 324 -17.13 -24.24 -3.08
C THR A 324 -16.34 -25.32 -2.35
N LYS A 325 -16.63 -26.59 -2.68
CA LYS A 325 -15.91 -27.74 -2.14
C LYS A 325 -14.56 -27.94 -2.84
N GLY A 326 -13.61 -28.54 -2.13
CA GLY A 326 -12.30 -28.87 -2.70
C GLY A 326 -11.32 -27.70 -2.76
N VAL A 327 -11.63 -26.58 -2.11
CA VAL A 327 -10.75 -25.42 -1.96
C VAL A 327 -10.58 -25.04 -0.50
N ASN A 328 -9.38 -24.55 -0.17
CA ASN A 328 -9.10 -23.86 1.07
C ASN A 328 -9.15 -22.35 0.79
N PHE A 329 -9.98 -21.64 1.53
CA PHE A 329 -9.97 -20.17 1.51
C PHE A 329 -9.03 -19.66 2.60
N ILE A 330 -7.98 -19.00 2.18
CA ILE A 330 -7.04 -18.31 3.06
C ILE A 330 -7.13 -16.81 2.85
N GLY A 331 -6.72 -16.02 3.82
CA GLY A 331 -6.87 -14.57 3.72
C GLY A 331 -5.84 -13.80 4.51
N LYS A 332 -5.66 -12.57 4.09
CA LYS A 332 -4.91 -11.55 4.83
C LYS A 332 -5.65 -10.23 4.79
N ILE A 333 -5.36 -9.38 5.75
CA ILE A 333 -5.79 -7.99 5.73
C ILE A 333 -4.70 -7.20 5.02
N PRO A 334 -4.99 -6.47 3.91
CA PRO A 334 -3.98 -5.68 3.21
C PRO A 334 -3.40 -4.57 4.08
N LEU A 335 -2.16 -4.18 3.82
CA LEU A 335 -1.55 -2.98 4.41
C LEU A 335 -2.17 -1.73 3.79
N SER A 336 -3.42 -1.48 4.13
CA SER A 336 -4.21 -0.37 3.61
C SER A 336 -5.26 0.07 4.61
N TYR A 337 -5.84 1.23 4.40
CA TYR A 337 -7.05 1.64 5.10
C TYR A 337 -7.84 2.64 4.28
N ASN A 338 -9.15 2.67 4.49
CA ASN A 338 -10.02 3.74 4.04
C ASN A 338 -10.22 4.74 5.18
N TYR A 339 -10.43 5.98 4.84
CA TYR A 339 -10.57 7.06 5.82
C TYR A 339 -11.51 8.17 5.34
N LEU A 340 -11.97 8.95 6.29
CA LEU A 340 -12.66 10.21 6.08
C LEU A 340 -11.71 11.34 6.48
N GLY A 341 -11.46 12.28 5.58
CA GLY A 341 -10.60 13.44 5.82
C GLY A 341 -11.39 14.74 5.84
N PHE A 342 -11.00 15.67 6.71
CA PHE A 342 -11.61 16.98 6.84
C PHE A 342 -10.66 18.05 6.32
N LYS A 343 -11.11 18.84 5.35
CA LYS A 343 -10.29 19.94 4.79
C LYS A 343 -10.22 21.11 5.76
N VAL A 344 -9.02 21.39 6.25
CA VAL A 344 -8.79 22.50 7.19
C VAL A 344 -7.69 23.45 6.75
N GLY A 345 -7.27 23.38 5.49
CA GLY A 345 -6.20 24.25 5.00
C GLY A 345 -5.85 24.03 3.54
N LYS A 346 -4.67 24.48 3.16
CA LYS A 346 -4.12 24.39 1.80
C LYS A 346 -2.64 23.99 1.82
N PHE A 347 -2.19 23.44 0.72
CA PHE A 347 -0.76 23.19 0.51
C PHE A 347 -0.13 24.41 -0.20
N ASP A 348 0.84 25.03 0.46
CA ASP A 348 1.60 26.13 -0.13
C ASP A 348 2.75 25.58 -0.98
N LYS A 349 2.62 25.68 -2.28
CA LYS A 349 3.61 25.22 -3.25
C LYS A 349 4.95 25.96 -3.19
N LYS A 350 4.93 27.20 -2.71
CA LYS A 350 6.15 28.03 -2.61
C LYS A 350 7.04 27.55 -1.47
N THR A 351 6.44 27.28 -0.32
CA THR A 351 7.15 26.79 0.86
C THR A 351 7.27 25.27 0.93
N GLY A 352 6.46 24.54 0.16
CA GLY A 352 6.37 23.08 0.23
C GLY A 352 5.73 22.57 1.52
N LYS A 353 4.86 23.37 2.14
CA LYS A 353 4.25 23.06 3.44
C LYS A 353 2.72 23.13 3.38
N ASN A 354 2.10 22.31 4.22
CA ASN A 354 0.69 22.48 4.55
C ASN A 354 0.50 23.71 5.43
N VAL A 355 -0.56 24.44 5.19
CA VAL A 355 -0.95 25.63 5.99
C VAL A 355 -2.39 25.42 6.46
N GLU A 356 -2.56 25.29 7.77
CA GLU A 356 -3.86 25.13 8.39
C GLU A 356 -4.56 26.49 8.55
N ASP A 357 -5.84 26.54 8.17
CA ASP A 357 -6.73 27.67 8.43
C ASP A 357 -7.58 27.39 9.67
N LYS A 358 -7.32 28.12 10.75
CA LYS A 358 -8.07 27.98 12.02
C LYS A 358 -9.55 28.35 11.88
N ASN A 359 -9.91 29.10 10.85
CA ASN A 359 -11.29 29.51 10.55
C ASN A 359 -11.97 28.64 9.47
N ALA A 360 -11.28 27.59 9.00
CA ALA A 360 -11.89 26.66 8.05
C ALA A 360 -13.16 26.04 8.64
N LYS A 361 -14.18 25.86 7.79
CA LYS A 361 -15.49 25.32 8.16
C LYS A 361 -15.40 24.03 9.00
N MET A 362 -14.49 23.12 8.61
CA MET A 362 -14.31 21.84 9.30
C MET A 362 -13.30 21.88 10.44
N ASN A 363 -12.74 23.04 10.76
CA ASN A 363 -11.75 23.18 11.83
C ASN A 363 -12.37 23.33 13.20
N ASN A 364 -13.20 22.36 13.57
CA ASN A 364 -13.77 22.20 14.88
C ASN A 364 -13.79 20.71 15.24
N VAL A 365 -13.07 20.34 16.29
CA VAL A 365 -12.92 18.93 16.67
C VAL A 365 -14.24 18.27 17.05
N SER A 366 -15.15 19.00 17.68
CA SER A 366 -16.46 18.47 18.05
C SER A 366 -17.32 18.17 16.81
N LEU A 367 -17.27 19.03 15.78
CA LEU A 367 -17.94 18.78 14.52
C LEU A 367 -17.39 17.52 13.85
N ARG A 368 -16.06 17.40 13.75
CA ARG A 368 -15.41 16.23 13.14
C ARG A 368 -15.76 14.93 13.88
N LYS A 369 -15.66 14.93 15.21
CA LYS A 369 -16.02 13.76 16.03
C LYS A 369 -17.52 13.44 15.93
N ALA A 370 -18.40 14.44 15.92
CA ALA A 370 -19.83 14.22 15.74
C ALA A 370 -20.12 13.52 14.40
N MET A 371 -19.49 13.95 13.33
CA MET A 371 -19.61 13.29 12.02
C MET A 371 -19.10 11.85 12.07
N ALA A 372 -17.99 11.60 12.74
CA ALA A 372 -17.44 10.25 12.91
C ALA A 372 -18.40 9.34 13.69
N TYR A 373 -18.93 9.78 14.83
CA TYR A 373 -19.90 9.01 15.63
C TYR A 373 -21.25 8.78 14.92
N ALA A 374 -21.63 9.64 14.01
CA ALA A 374 -22.88 9.50 13.26
C ALA A 374 -22.79 8.49 12.10
N MET A 375 -21.60 8.04 11.74
CA MET A 375 -21.41 7.03 10.70
C MET A 375 -21.61 5.62 11.29
N ASN A 376 -22.66 4.91 10.85
CA ASN A 376 -22.84 3.52 11.22
C ASN A 376 -22.01 2.59 10.34
N ILE A 377 -20.68 2.67 10.52
CA ILE A 377 -19.71 1.94 9.70
C ILE A 377 -19.90 0.44 9.84
N ASP A 378 -20.17 -0.06 11.05
CA ASP A 378 -20.35 -1.50 11.28
C ASP A 378 -21.55 -2.05 10.50
N ALA A 379 -22.69 -1.34 10.51
CA ALA A 379 -23.87 -1.73 9.74
C ALA A 379 -23.65 -1.66 8.23
N VAL A 380 -22.97 -0.61 7.76
CA VAL A 380 -22.64 -0.44 6.34
C VAL A 380 -21.66 -1.53 5.87
N ALA A 381 -20.62 -1.82 6.65
CA ALA A 381 -19.67 -2.88 6.35
C ALA A 381 -20.36 -4.25 6.30
N LYS A 382 -21.25 -4.54 7.24
CA LYS A 382 -22.05 -5.77 7.26
C LYS A 382 -22.96 -5.88 6.02
N ARG A 383 -23.58 -4.78 5.63
CA ARG A 383 -24.54 -4.76 4.52
C ARG A 383 -23.87 -4.86 3.14
N TYR A 384 -22.80 -4.12 2.93
CA TYR A 384 -22.16 -3.97 1.62
C TYR A 384 -20.81 -4.70 1.49
N GLY A 385 -20.25 -5.16 2.60
CA GLY A 385 -18.92 -5.78 2.63
C GLY A 385 -18.88 -7.28 2.43
N ASN A 386 -20.02 -7.92 2.13
CA ASN A 386 -20.14 -9.37 1.92
C ASN A 386 -19.56 -10.23 3.06
N GLY A 387 -19.47 -9.69 4.26
CA GLY A 387 -18.81 -10.33 5.40
C GLY A 387 -17.29 -10.26 5.39
N LEU A 388 -16.70 -9.52 4.47
CA LEU A 388 -15.24 -9.33 4.37
C LEU A 388 -14.77 -7.97 4.89
N SER A 389 -15.64 -6.95 4.84
CA SER A 389 -15.30 -5.61 5.32
C SER A 389 -15.61 -5.44 6.80
N PHE A 390 -14.82 -4.60 7.47
CA PHE A 390 -14.97 -4.30 8.89
C PHE A 390 -14.48 -2.89 9.20
N ARG A 391 -15.00 -2.32 10.31
CA ARG A 391 -14.53 -1.03 10.82
C ARG A 391 -13.14 -1.15 11.42
N ILE A 392 -12.31 -0.15 11.16
CA ILE A 392 -10.99 0.00 11.78
C ILE A 392 -10.98 1.22 12.71
N ASN A 393 -10.11 1.18 13.72
CA ASN A 393 -10.07 2.18 14.79
C ASN A 393 -8.85 3.08 14.74
N THR A 394 -7.83 2.70 13.98
CA THR A 394 -6.55 3.41 13.91
C THR A 394 -6.01 3.43 12.48
N LEU A 395 -5.11 4.37 12.23
CA LEU A 395 -4.43 4.57 10.93
C LEU A 395 -3.16 3.71 10.79
N ILE A 396 -2.82 2.92 11.80
CA ILE A 396 -1.73 1.96 11.75
C ILE A 396 -2.33 0.55 11.72
N PRO A 397 -2.28 -0.15 10.57
CA PRO A 397 -2.85 -1.48 10.44
C PRO A 397 -2.34 -2.49 11.48
N ALA A 398 -3.21 -3.41 11.88
CA ALA A 398 -2.92 -4.43 12.90
C ALA A 398 -1.77 -5.37 12.52
N GLN A 399 -1.44 -5.48 11.23
CA GLN A 399 -0.34 -6.30 10.71
C GLN A 399 1.04 -5.80 11.18
N PHE A 400 1.13 -4.56 11.64
CA PHE A 400 2.36 -4.01 12.22
C PHE A 400 2.57 -4.39 13.69
N GLY A 401 1.75 -5.29 14.23
CA GLY A 401 1.91 -5.82 15.57
C GLY A 401 1.74 -4.73 16.63
N ASP A 402 2.73 -4.57 17.49
CA ASP A 402 2.71 -3.61 18.60
C ASP A 402 2.92 -2.14 18.19
N PHE A 403 3.16 -1.85 16.91
CA PHE A 403 3.05 -0.48 16.40
C PHE A 403 1.60 -0.04 16.21
N SER A 404 0.65 -0.97 16.14
CA SER A 404 -0.77 -0.68 16.07
C SER A 404 -1.38 -0.64 17.47
N ASP A 405 -1.93 0.49 17.86
CA ASP A 405 -2.52 0.68 19.20
C ASP A 405 -3.91 0.04 19.29
N LYS A 406 -3.98 -1.10 19.93
CA LYS A 406 -5.23 -1.84 20.15
C LYS A 406 -6.14 -1.21 21.20
N SER A 407 -5.66 -0.25 21.97
CA SER A 407 -6.45 0.45 22.99
C SER A 407 -7.38 1.52 22.42
N ILE A 408 -7.12 1.98 21.19
CA ILE A 408 -7.95 2.96 20.50
C ILE A 408 -9.31 2.35 20.18
N LYS A 409 -10.38 2.94 20.75
CA LYS A 409 -11.75 2.42 20.60
C LYS A 409 -12.45 2.87 19.32
N GLY A 410 -11.89 3.85 18.61
CA GLY A 410 -12.51 4.45 17.43
C GLY A 410 -13.77 5.24 17.76
N TYR A 411 -14.67 5.36 16.77
CA TYR A 411 -15.90 6.10 16.86
C TYR A 411 -17.10 5.18 16.59
N PRO A 412 -17.51 4.32 17.56
CA PRO A 412 -18.69 3.49 17.40
C PRO A 412 -19.93 4.35 17.15
N TYR A 413 -20.84 3.88 16.31
CA TYR A 413 -22.06 4.60 15.97
C TYR A 413 -22.85 5.02 17.21
N ASN A 414 -23.03 6.33 17.38
CA ASN A 414 -23.71 6.92 18.53
C ASN A 414 -24.26 8.31 18.18
N LEU A 415 -25.51 8.35 17.72
CA LEU A 415 -26.18 9.61 17.36
C LEU A 415 -26.39 10.53 18.56
N LYS A 416 -26.62 9.98 19.75
CA LYS A 416 -26.77 10.78 20.98
C LYS A 416 -25.50 11.56 21.27
N LYS A 417 -24.37 10.87 21.26
CA LYS A 417 -23.04 11.49 21.49
C LYS A 417 -22.72 12.52 20.41
N ALA A 418 -23.06 12.22 19.15
CA ALA A 418 -22.87 13.16 18.04
C ALA A 418 -23.65 14.45 18.25
N ASN A 419 -24.93 14.36 18.64
CA ASN A 419 -25.77 15.52 18.94
C ASN A 419 -25.24 16.32 20.15
N GLU A 420 -24.83 15.63 21.22
CA GLU A 420 -24.27 16.28 22.42
C GLU A 420 -22.98 17.08 22.08
N LEU A 421 -22.11 16.54 21.24
CA LEU A 421 -20.90 17.22 20.78
C LEU A 421 -21.25 18.50 20.00
N LEU A 422 -22.23 18.42 19.08
CA LEU A 422 -22.68 19.57 18.29
C LEU A 422 -23.35 20.64 19.16
N ASP A 423 -24.20 20.22 20.09
CA ASP A 423 -24.88 21.14 20.99
C ASP A 423 -23.90 21.92 21.87
N LYS A 424 -22.94 21.22 22.48
CA LYS A 424 -21.89 21.84 23.31
C LYS A 424 -20.99 22.78 22.54
N ALA A 425 -20.74 22.48 21.27
CA ALA A 425 -19.89 23.30 20.41
C ALA A 425 -20.63 24.48 19.77
N GLY A 426 -21.93 24.63 20.03
CA GLY A 426 -22.72 25.78 19.57
C GLY A 426 -23.31 25.64 18.15
N TYR A 427 -23.32 24.44 17.59
CA TYR A 427 -24.00 24.16 16.32
C TYR A 427 -25.50 24.01 16.58
N LYS A 428 -26.27 25.09 16.40
CA LYS A 428 -27.69 25.15 16.74
C LYS A 428 -28.56 25.38 15.52
N LYS A 429 -29.81 24.88 15.58
CA LYS A 429 -30.86 25.20 14.59
C LYS A 429 -31.52 26.52 14.96
N LYS A 430 -31.83 27.35 13.98
CA LYS A 430 -32.77 28.44 14.15
C LYS A 430 -34.19 27.88 14.09
N LYS A 431 -35.12 28.59 14.70
CA LYS A 431 -36.54 28.23 14.64
C LYS A 431 -37.00 28.06 13.18
N GLY A 432 -37.61 26.91 12.88
CA GLY A 432 -38.10 26.58 11.54
C GLY A 432 -37.01 26.04 10.56
N GLU A 433 -35.77 25.96 10.96
CA GLU A 433 -34.71 25.39 10.12
C GLU A 433 -34.53 23.89 10.37
N LYS A 434 -34.30 23.15 9.30
CA LYS A 434 -34.00 21.70 9.34
C LYS A 434 -32.60 21.43 9.84
N TYR A 435 -31.63 22.25 9.43
CA TYR A 435 -30.20 22.04 9.67
C TYR A 435 -29.61 23.04 10.66
N ARG A 436 -28.52 22.60 11.30
CA ARG A 436 -27.74 23.40 12.24
C ARG A 436 -26.94 24.47 11.51
N ARG A 437 -26.71 25.58 12.18
CA ARG A 437 -25.76 26.62 11.77
C ARG A 437 -24.42 26.45 12.46
N GLN A 438 -23.40 27.09 11.93
CA GLN A 438 -22.11 27.23 12.58
C GLN A 438 -22.27 28.05 13.89
N PRO A 439 -21.33 27.91 14.85
CA PRO A 439 -21.37 28.68 16.10
C PRO A 439 -21.41 30.20 15.89
N ASN A 440 -20.81 30.69 14.78
CA ASN A 440 -20.86 32.11 14.39
C ASN A 440 -22.20 32.54 13.74
N GLY A 441 -23.19 31.66 13.67
CA GLY A 441 -24.50 31.92 13.09
C GLY A 441 -24.60 31.78 11.56
N LYS A 442 -23.52 31.54 10.87
CA LYS A 442 -23.53 31.31 9.41
C LYS A 442 -24.18 29.95 9.07
N LYS A 443 -24.80 29.88 7.91
CA LYS A 443 -25.28 28.59 7.37
C LYS A 443 -24.13 27.61 7.25
N LEU A 444 -24.41 26.33 7.51
CA LEU A 444 -23.45 25.24 7.41
C LEU A 444 -23.91 24.26 6.34
N THR A 445 -23.24 24.28 5.19
CA THR A 445 -23.37 23.24 4.17
C THR A 445 -22.04 22.52 4.07
N ILE A 446 -22.07 21.18 4.12
CA ILE A 446 -20.88 20.33 4.09
C ILE A 446 -20.85 19.57 2.77
N ASN A 447 -19.90 19.88 1.92
CA ASN A 447 -19.71 19.22 0.62
C ASN A 447 -18.69 18.09 0.73
N VAL A 448 -19.11 16.89 0.35
CA VAL A 448 -18.37 15.65 0.52
C VAL A 448 -17.91 15.10 -0.82
N ALA A 449 -16.61 14.98 -1.02
CA ALA A 449 -16.01 14.37 -2.20
C ALA A 449 -15.81 12.87 -1.98
N VAL A 450 -16.46 12.06 -2.79
CA VAL A 450 -16.41 10.58 -2.73
C VAL A 450 -15.95 10.05 -4.07
N ARG A 451 -15.05 9.07 -4.05
CA ARG A 451 -14.58 8.39 -5.27
C ARG A 451 -15.63 7.40 -5.80
N ASN A 452 -15.85 7.41 -7.09
CA ASN A 452 -16.68 6.41 -7.76
C ASN A 452 -15.82 5.19 -8.19
N THR A 453 -15.16 4.56 -7.22
CA THR A 453 -14.26 3.42 -7.45
C THR A 453 -14.87 2.07 -7.10
N GLN A 454 -16.07 2.07 -6.56
CA GLN A 454 -16.79 0.85 -6.14
C GLN A 454 -18.22 0.88 -6.68
N PRO A 455 -18.80 -0.28 -7.07
CA PRO A 455 -20.16 -0.35 -7.61
C PRO A 455 -21.24 0.26 -6.72
N ASN A 456 -21.02 0.26 -5.40
CA ASN A 456 -21.98 0.75 -4.40
C ASN A 456 -21.54 2.06 -3.71
N ALA A 457 -20.54 2.75 -4.23
CA ALA A 457 -20.05 3.98 -3.62
C ALA A 457 -21.16 4.97 -3.34
N GLU A 458 -22.05 5.22 -4.30
CA GLU A 458 -23.17 6.13 -4.15
C GLU A 458 -24.15 5.68 -3.04
N LYS A 459 -24.51 4.40 -3.00
CA LYS A 459 -25.43 3.86 -1.98
C LYS A 459 -24.84 3.94 -0.58
N ILE A 460 -23.59 3.55 -0.43
CA ILE A 460 -22.87 3.58 0.85
C ILE A 460 -22.81 5.01 1.38
N TRP A 461 -22.39 5.95 0.55
CA TRP A 461 -22.17 7.33 0.98
C TRP A 461 -23.47 8.12 1.09
N THR A 462 -24.48 7.82 0.30
CA THR A 462 -25.85 8.33 0.53
C THR A 462 -26.35 7.95 1.93
N ASN A 463 -26.06 6.73 2.38
CA ASN A 463 -26.38 6.30 3.75
C ASN A 463 -25.68 7.19 4.80
N TYR A 464 -24.38 7.45 4.65
CA TYR A 464 -23.65 8.34 5.57
C TYR A 464 -24.16 9.78 5.52
N LEU A 465 -24.46 10.32 4.33
CA LEU A 465 -25.06 11.65 4.20
C LEU A 465 -26.39 11.74 4.95
N GLN A 466 -27.25 10.73 4.85
CA GLN A 466 -28.52 10.67 5.57
C GLN A 466 -28.32 10.61 7.09
N GLN A 467 -27.31 9.89 7.57
CA GLN A 467 -26.97 9.84 8.99
C GLN A 467 -26.50 11.20 9.52
N TRP A 468 -25.69 11.92 8.76
CA TRP A 468 -25.31 13.29 9.10
C TRP A 468 -26.50 14.25 9.08
N GLN A 469 -27.42 14.08 8.14
CA GLN A 469 -28.66 14.85 8.11
C GLN A 469 -29.54 14.60 9.35
N LYS A 470 -29.55 13.37 9.87
CA LYS A 470 -30.25 13.02 11.11
C LYS A 470 -29.76 13.79 12.34
N ILE A 471 -28.50 14.14 12.40
CA ILE A 471 -27.93 15.00 13.45
C ILE A 471 -27.97 16.49 13.09
N GLY A 472 -28.66 16.85 12.03
CA GLY A 472 -28.91 18.23 11.62
C GLY A 472 -27.80 18.86 10.79
N LEU A 473 -26.97 18.08 10.11
CA LEU A 473 -25.94 18.58 9.20
C LEU A 473 -26.42 18.52 7.75
N ASP A 474 -26.34 19.65 7.03
CA ASP A 474 -26.64 19.74 5.60
C ASP A 474 -25.45 19.23 4.81
N ALA A 475 -25.28 17.91 4.74
CA ALA A 475 -24.20 17.24 4.02
C ALA A 475 -24.69 16.72 2.68
N LYS A 476 -23.91 16.94 1.64
CA LYS A 476 -24.24 16.52 0.27
C LYS A 476 -22.97 16.20 -0.54
N PHE A 477 -23.12 15.42 -1.61
CA PHE A 477 -22.03 15.17 -2.54
C PHE A 477 -21.59 16.44 -3.26
N VAL A 478 -20.29 16.60 -3.44
CA VAL A 478 -19.75 17.53 -4.42
C VAL A 478 -20.30 17.13 -5.80
N GLY A 479 -20.94 18.07 -6.49
CA GLY A 479 -21.54 17.80 -7.81
C GLY A 479 -22.73 16.83 -7.80
N GLY A 480 -23.30 16.51 -6.63
CA GLY A 480 -24.51 15.71 -6.49
C GLY A 480 -24.34 14.19 -6.56
N ARG A 481 -23.13 13.69 -6.78
CA ARG A 481 -22.82 12.25 -6.90
C ARG A 481 -21.33 11.96 -6.63
N PRO A 482 -20.94 10.67 -6.43
CA PRO A 482 -19.52 10.31 -6.39
C PRO A 482 -18.78 10.75 -7.66
N MET A 483 -17.53 11.15 -7.47
CA MET A 483 -16.68 11.73 -8.51
C MET A 483 -15.89 10.63 -9.24
N GLU A 484 -15.62 10.85 -10.53
CA GLU A 484 -14.62 10.07 -11.25
C GLU A 484 -13.26 10.20 -10.55
N PHE A 485 -12.49 9.10 -10.54
CA PHE A 485 -11.28 8.98 -9.71
C PHE A 485 -10.22 10.06 -9.99
N ASN A 486 -9.91 10.32 -11.25
CA ASN A 486 -8.88 11.31 -11.58
C ASN A 486 -9.33 12.75 -11.25
N SER A 487 -10.61 13.04 -11.42
CA SER A 487 -11.20 14.32 -11.01
C SER A 487 -11.15 14.49 -9.49
N TRP A 488 -11.47 13.44 -8.74
CA TRP A 488 -11.34 13.43 -7.29
C TRP A 488 -9.90 13.70 -6.85
N VAL A 489 -8.92 12.98 -7.43
CA VAL A 489 -7.49 13.17 -7.13
C VAL A 489 -7.06 14.61 -7.38
N GLN A 490 -7.41 15.13 -8.56
CA GLN A 490 -7.06 16.48 -8.95
C GLN A 490 -7.64 17.53 -8.01
N ASP A 491 -8.93 17.43 -7.69
CA ASP A 491 -9.64 18.43 -6.90
C ASP A 491 -9.26 18.37 -5.41
N VAL A 492 -9.10 17.18 -4.85
CA VAL A 492 -8.66 17.02 -3.46
C VAL A 492 -7.22 17.52 -3.29
N GLN A 493 -6.34 17.18 -4.20
CA GLN A 493 -4.94 17.60 -4.18
C GLN A 493 -4.77 19.10 -4.41
N ALA A 494 -5.58 19.68 -5.26
CA ALA A 494 -5.55 21.12 -5.57
C ALA A 494 -6.24 21.97 -4.49
N ASP A 495 -6.75 21.36 -3.43
CA ASP A 495 -7.50 22.05 -2.36
C ASP A 495 -8.70 22.84 -2.89
N SER A 496 -9.48 22.22 -3.78
CA SER A 496 -10.68 22.82 -4.35
C SER A 496 -11.59 23.37 -3.23
N PRO A 497 -12.03 24.63 -3.33
CA PRO A 497 -12.91 25.24 -2.34
C PRO A 497 -14.31 24.61 -2.30
N LYS A 498 -14.62 23.74 -3.26
CA LYS A 498 -15.88 22.97 -3.31
C LYS A 498 -15.88 21.77 -2.38
N ILE A 499 -14.74 21.40 -1.78
CA ILE A 499 -14.59 20.22 -0.94
C ILE A 499 -14.38 20.63 0.51
N ASP A 500 -15.24 20.17 1.39
CA ASP A 500 -15.11 20.32 2.84
C ASP A 500 -14.63 19.03 3.50
N VAL A 501 -15.14 17.91 3.02
CA VAL A 501 -14.87 16.56 3.51
C VAL A 501 -14.62 15.65 2.32
N PHE A 502 -13.73 14.70 2.47
CA PHE A 502 -13.44 13.72 1.42
C PHE A 502 -13.25 12.32 2.01
N GLU A 503 -13.70 11.31 1.29
CA GLU A 503 -13.29 9.95 1.58
C GLU A 503 -12.02 9.64 0.79
N GLY A 504 -11.18 8.79 1.34
CA GLY A 504 -9.95 8.38 0.69
C GLY A 504 -9.47 7.02 1.17
N GLY A 505 -8.37 6.58 0.62
CA GLY A 505 -7.71 5.35 1.03
C GLY A 505 -6.21 5.43 0.76
N TRP A 506 -5.44 4.71 1.56
CA TRP A 506 -4.01 4.54 1.37
C TRP A 506 -3.62 3.07 1.32
N SER A 507 -2.80 2.73 0.35
CA SER A 507 -1.97 1.52 0.42
C SER A 507 -0.62 1.91 1.01
N LEU A 508 -0.16 1.15 1.98
CA LEU A 508 1.03 1.45 2.76
C LEU A 508 2.19 0.54 2.34
N SER A 509 3.41 1.05 2.49
CA SER A 509 4.58 0.17 2.48
C SER A 509 4.62 -0.68 3.76
N SER A 510 5.49 -1.65 3.81
CA SER A 510 5.71 -2.46 5.02
C SER A 510 6.55 -1.76 6.10
N GLU A 511 6.98 -0.52 5.86
CA GLU A 511 7.51 0.39 6.89
C GLU A 511 6.40 1.38 7.28
N PRO A 512 5.93 1.37 8.55
CA PRO A 512 4.67 2.02 8.92
C PRO A 512 4.74 3.49 9.28
N SER A 513 5.91 4.17 9.20
CA SER A 513 5.99 5.59 9.56
C SER A 513 4.97 6.44 8.80
N PRO A 514 4.13 7.21 9.50
CA PRO A 514 3.12 8.05 8.85
C PRO A 514 3.66 9.42 8.40
N MET A 515 4.96 9.64 8.48
CA MET A 515 5.61 10.93 8.20
C MET A 515 5.25 11.46 6.81
N ASP A 516 5.32 10.62 5.78
CA ASP A 516 5.08 11.02 4.40
C ASP A 516 3.61 11.33 4.09
N LEU A 517 2.70 10.89 4.96
CA LEU A 517 1.27 11.13 4.80
C LEU A 517 0.74 12.32 5.60
N TYR A 518 1.36 12.64 6.75
CA TYR A 518 0.73 13.56 7.71
C TYR A 518 1.64 14.63 8.27
N SER A 519 2.91 14.69 7.87
CA SER A 519 3.79 15.77 8.31
C SER A 519 3.41 17.14 7.71
N GLU A 520 3.91 18.20 8.29
CA GLU A 520 3.73 19.57 7.79
C GLU A 520 4.18 19.72 6.32
N GLY A 521 5.27 19.04 5.96
CA GLY A 521 5.80 19.05 4.59
C GLY A 521 5.20 17.99 3.66
N ALA A 522 4.28 17.15 4.12
CA ALA A 522 3.72 16.07 3.33
C ALA A 522 2.64 16.58 2.35
N PRO A 523 2.87 16.52 1.03
CA PRO A 523 1.85 16.91 0.05
C PRO A 523 0.63 15.98 0.06
N TYR A 524 0.76 14.78 0.64
CA TYR A 524 -0.30 13.80 0.80
C TYR A 524 -1.17 14.01 2.04
N ASN A 525 -0.83 14.94 2.92
CA ASN A 525 -1.69 15.37 4.01
C ASN A 525 -2.86 16.20 3.44
N PHE A 526 -3.79 15.53 2.80
CA PHE A 526 -4.90 16.19 2.10
C PHE A 526 -5.88 16.92 3.02
N ALA A 527 -5.91 16.57 4.29
CA ALA A 527 -6.67 17.33 5.29
C ALA A 527 -6.02 18.69 5.59
N ARG A 528 -4.72 18.83 5.39
CA ARG A 528 -3.94 20.07 5.55
C ARG A 528 -3.82 20.56 6.99
N PHE A 529 -4.02 19.69 7.97
CA PHE A 529 -3.80 20.05 9.37
C PHE A 529 -2.31 20.20 9.66
N VAL A 530 -1.98 21.13 10.57
CA VAL A 530 -0.63 21.40 11.02
C VAL A 530 -0.65 21.59 12.53
N SER A 531 0.19 20.88 13.25
CA SER A 531 0.32 20.98 14.70
C SER A 531 1.76 20.75 15.11
N PRO A 532 2.36 21.65 15.91
CA PRO A 532 3.68 21.42 16.50
C PRO A 532 3.73 20.14 17.34
N THR A 533 2.66 19.84 18.07
CA THR A 533 2.55 18.60 18.87
C THR A 533 2.59 17.37 17.95
N GLN A 534 1.79 17.35 16.89
CA GLN A 534 1.77 16.24 15.93
C GLN A 534 3.13 16.08 15.23
N SER A 535 3.76 17.19 14.84
CA SER A 535 5.10 17.15 14.23
C SER A 535 6.14 16.53 15.15
N LYS A 536 6.08 16.83 16.45
CA LYS A 536 6.96 16.22 17.45
C LYS A 536 6.69 14.72 17.62
N LEU A 537 5.42 14.31 17.63
CA LEU A 537 5.05 12.90 17.73
C LEU A 537 5.56 12.10 16.52
N LEU A 538 5.42 12.64 15.32
CA LEU A 538 5.98 12.04 14.10
C LEU A 538 7.51 11.94 14.16
N THR A 539 8.17 13.01 14.55
CA THR A 539 9.63 13.03 14.71
C THR A 539 10.12 11.98 15.71
N ASN A 540 9.39 11.78 16.81
CA ASN A 540 9.73 10.75 17.80
C ASN A 540 9.68 9.32 17.21
N ILE A 541 8.71 9.03 16.34
CA ILE A 541 8.60 7.73 15.66
C ILE A 541 9.86 7.41 14.85
N ASP A 542 10.46 8.40 14.21
CA ASP A 542 11.61 8.25 13.33
C ASP A 542 12.93 8.77 13.95
N SER A 543 12.93 9.05 15.25
CA SER A 543 14.11 9.54 15.97
C SER A 543 15.13 8.44 16.25
N THR A 544 16.35 8.85 16.61
CA THR A 544 17.42 7.95 17.03
C THR A 544 17.02 7.05 18.21
N LYS A 545 16.20 7.55 19.14
CA LYS A 545 15.67 6.75 20.26
C LYS A 545 14.76 5.61 19.79
N ALA A 546 14.11 5.76 18.64
CA ALA A 546 13.17 4.80 18.09
C ALA A 546 13.85 3.57 17.43
N PHE A 547 15.18 3.50 17.41
CA PHE A 547 15.90 2.24 17.20
C PHE A 547 15.64 1.25 18.35
N ASN A 548 15.25 1.73 19.54
CA ASN A 548 14.68 0.89 20.57
C ASN A 548 13.23 0.59 20.20
N HIS A 549 12.90 -0.68 19.98
CA HIS A 549 11.58 -1.13 19.52
C HIS A 549 10.45 -0.71 20.47
N LYS A 550 10.65 -0.88 21.78
CA LYS A 550 9.64 -0.47 22.79
C LYS A 550 9.37 1.03 22.76
N TYR A 551 10.42 1.83 22.62
CA TYR A 551 10.27 3.28 22.49
C TYR A 551 9.48 3.62 21.21
N ARG A 552 9.80 2.98 20.08
CA ARG A 552 9.11 3.22 18.81
C ARG A 552 7.63 2.85 18.91
N ALA A 553 7.30 1.71 19.51
CA ALA A 553 5.92 1.29 19.73
C ALA A 553 5.15 2.33 20.56
N GLN A 554 5.73 2.82 21.65
CA GLN A 554 5.14 3.88 22.47
C GLN A 554 4.98 5.20 21.69
N ALA A 555 5.93 5.53 20.82
CA ALA A 555 5.84 6.71 19.97
C ALA A 555 4.69 6.59 18.96
N PHE A 556 4.49 5.41 18.37
CA PHE A 556 3.33 5.12 17.53
C PHE A 556 2.01 5.23 18.30
N ASP A 557 1.93 4.70 19.51
CA ASP A 557 0.73 4.78 20.36
C ASP A 557 0.34 6.23 20.63
N LYS A 558 1.30 7.07 20.99
CA LYS A 558 1.06 8.50 21.27
C LYS A 558 0.57 9.24 20.03
N TRP A 559 1.13 8.95 18.86
CA TRP A 559 0.68 9.56 17.61
C TRP A 559 -0.75 9.12 17.25
N GLN A 560 -1.05 7.84 17.38
CA GLN A 560 -2.40 7.30 17.11
C GLN A 560 -3.43 7.90 18.06
N GLN A 561 -3.10 8.05 19.34
CA GLN A 561 -3.98 8.70 20.31
C GLN A 561 -4.25 10.16 19.94
N TRP A 562 -3.22 10.89 19.52
CA TRP A 562 -3.37 12.28 19.08
C TRP A 562 -4.28 12.38 17.85
N MET A 563 -4.09 11.49 16.86
CA MET A 563 -4.96 11.44 15.67
C MET A 563 -6.41 11.14 16.03
N TYR A 564 -6.62 10.21 16.95
CA TYR A 564 -7.94 9.88 17.48
C TYR A 564 -8.58 11.07 18.21
N ASP A 565 -7.82 11.76 19.05
CA ASP A 565 -8.33 12.89 19.84
C ASP A 565 -8.69 14.10 18.98
N ASN A 566 -7.99 14.32 17.89
CA ASN A 566 -8.18 15.48 17.00
C ASN A 566 -9.05 15.22 15.77
N ALA A 567 -9.22 13.97 15.37
CA ALA A 567 -10.13 13.53 14.31
C ALA A 567 -10.01 14.27 12.97
N TYR A 568 -8.83 14.72 12.58
CA TYR A 568 -8.63 15.32 11.25
C TYR A 568 -8.75 14.29 10.13
N VAL A 569 -8.34 13.07 10.41
CA VAL A 569 -8.43 11.90 9.56
C VAL A 569 -9.03 10.77 10.38
N VAL A 570 -10.19 10.30 9.97
CA VAL A 570 -10.93 9.26 10.68
C VAL A 570 -10.82 7.95 9.90
N PRO A 571 -10.17 6.91 10.45
CA PRO A 571 -10.14 5.60 9.81
C PRO A 571 -11.57 5.04 9.72
N THR A 572 -11.90 4.43 8.60
CA THR A 572 -13.25 3.88 8.38
C THR A 572 -13.24 2.37 8.28
N THR A 573 -12.76 1.83 7.17
CA THR A 573 -12.87 0.39 6.90
C THR A 573 -11.58 -0.19 6.32
N ASN A 574 -11.43 -1.50 6.52
CA ASN A 574 -10.58 -2.36 5.71
C ASN A 574 -11.37 -3.62 5.34
N SER A 575 -10.80 -4.45 4.48
CA SER A 575 -11.44 -5.68 4.02
C SER A 575 -10.43 -6.82 3.93
N TRP A 576 -10.90 -8.04 4.17
CA TRP A 576 -10.11 -9.23 3.89
C TRP A 576 -9.84 -9.38 2.39
N SER A 577 -8.60 -9.71 2.06
CA SER A 577 -8.20 -10.21 0.75
C SER A 577 -8.15 -11.75 0.84
N VAL A 578 -8.99 -12.43 0.08
CA VAL A 578 -9.16 -13.87 0.17
C VAL A 578 -8.61 -14.54 -1.08
N THR A 579 -7.93 -15.67 -0.88
CA THR A 579 -7.39 -16.51 -1.94
C THR A 579 -8.01 -17.91 -1.84
N ALA A 580 -8.52 -18.41 -2.95
CA ALA A 580 -8.99 -19.77 -3.09
C ALA A 580 -7.82 -20.67 -3.54
N VAL A 581 -7.46 -21.64 -2.75
CA VAL A 581 -6.37 -22.59 -3.04
C VAL A 581 -6.93 -24.00 -3.11
N ASN A 582 -6.65 -24.71 -4.19
CA ASN A 582 -7.02 -26.12 -4.35
C ASN A 582 -6.53 -26.92 -3.13
N ASN A 583 -7.39 -27.75 -2.54
CA ASN A 583 -7.06 -28.51 -1.32
C ASN A 583 -5.93 -29.54 -1.50
N LYS A 584 -5.53 -29.81 -2.73
CA LYS A 584 -4.34 -30.62 -3.08
C LYS A 584 -3.03 -29.83 -3.00
N VAL A 585 -3.10 -28.51 -2.89
CA VAL A 585 -1.92 -27.63 -2.75
C VAL A 585 -1.61 -27.47 -1.26
N THR A 586 -0.35 -27.62 -0.90
CA THR A 586 0.18 -27.37 0.45
C THR A 586 1.33 -26.37 0.40
N GLY A 587 1.63 -25.74 1.52
CA GLY A 587 2.72 -24.76 1.61
C GLY A 587 2.38 -23.38 1.01
N TRP A 588 1.13 -23.11 0.66
CA TRP A 588 0.73 -21.78 0.26
C TRP A 588 0.48 -20.91 1.49
N SER A 589 1.28 -19.87 1.65
CA SER A 589 1.19 -18.95 2.80
C SER A 589 1.23 -17.49 2.37
N LEU A 590 0.39 -16.68 3.01
CA LEU A 590 0.33 -15.22 2.83
C LEU A 590 1.13 -14.47 3.90
N LYS A 591 1.85 -15.19 4.77
CA LYS A 591 2.68 -14.57 5.82
C LYS A 591 3.88 -13.85 5.23
N PRO A 592 4.25 -12.69 5.79
CA PRO A 592 5.48 -11.99 5.36
C PRO A 592 6.75 -12.83 5.52
N SER A 593 6.80 -13.71 6.52
CA SER A 593 7.93 -14.59 6.80
C SER A 593 8.03 -15.81 5.88
N ALA A 594 7.02 -16.06 5.04
CA ALA A 594 6.97 -17.26 4.21
C ALA A 594 7.86 -17.18 2.97
N ASN A 595 8.48 -18.31 2.64
CA ASN A 595 9.17 -18.51 1.36
C ASN A 595 8.23 -19.25 0.40
N LEU A 596 7.16 -18.55 -0.01
CA LEU A 596 6.01 -19.12 -0.71
C LEU A 596 6.41 -20.03 -1.88
N TRP A 597 7.17 -19.50 -2.81
CA TRP A 597 7.47 -20.22 -4.06
C TRP A 597 8.46 -21.38 -3.87
N TYR A 598 9.25 -21.35 -2.81
CA TYR A 598 10.06 -22.50 -2.43
C TYR A 598 9.26 -23.60 -1.75
N ASP A 599 8.32 -23.22 -0.89
CA ASP A 599 7.58 -24.14 -0.01
C ASP A 599 6.36 -24.77 -0.66
N VAL A 600 5.75 -24.09 -1.65
CA VAL A 600 4.53 -24.57 -2.30
C VAL A 600 4.74 -25.88 -3.04
N GLY A 601 3.77 -26.77 -2.92
CA GLY A 601 3.76 -28.05 -3.62
C GLY A 601 2.41 -28.74 -3.51
N PHE A 602 2.33 -29.96 -4.00
CA PHE A 602 1.14 -30.79 -3.88
C PHE A 602 1.24 -31.75 -2.69
N THR A 603 0.11 -32.09 -2.09
CA THR A 603 0.02 -33.10 -1.05
C THR A 603 0.34 -34.49 -1.59
N LYS A 604 0.95 -35.33 -0.76
CA LYS A 604 1.16 -36.76 -1.05
C LYS A 604 -0.17 -37.47 -1.25
#